data_efe961c00372bf86ff349aee55b2a4b5
#
_entry.id   efe961c00372bf86ff349aee55b2a4b5
#
_cell.length_a   1.000
_cell.length_b   1.000
_cell.length_c   1.000
_cell.angle_alpha   90.00
_cell.angle_beta   90.00
_cell.angle_gamma   90.00
#
_symmetry.space_group_name_H-M   'P 1'
#
loop_
_entity.id
_entity.type
_entity.pdbx_description
1 polymer ?
#
loop_
_entity_poly.entity_id
_entity_poly.type
_entity_poly.pdbx_seq_one_letter_code
_entity_poly.pdbx_strand_id
1 'polypeptide(L)'
;MSRVSFDSPTNPYHYVGHCIGGKWKMTLLHEMHTFGKIRFNQTMRVLPVSEKMLSQQLKELVDDGLIQRIVDGSTYPPSIDYVLTRAGAQLVPALDALYVWSMRQMHEKGVPVDEDAFTVHREDHYAEQLKDVVGKKRLHTLMTRDPATRADKRKKSGA
;
A
#
# COMPACT_ATOMS: atom_id res chain seq x y z
N MET A 1 6.18 -22.10 -0.51
CA MET A 1 7.48 -21.66 0.03
C MET A 1 7.43 -21.74 1.54
N SER A 2 8.36 -22.47 2.15
CA SER A 2 8.47 -22.46 3.61
C SER A 2 8.91 -21.05 4.06
N ARG A 3 8.30 -20.57 5.13
CA ARG A 3 8.70 -19.28 5.73
C ARG A 3 10.16 -19.39 6.17
N VAL A 4 10.89 -18.30 5.96
CA VAL A 4 12.26 -18.19 6.49
C VAL A 4 12.18 -18.25 8.01
N SER A 5 12.88 -19.20 8.62
CA SER A 5 13.08 -19.20 10.07
C SER A 5 14.12 -18.15 10.40
N PHE A 6 13.81 -17.30 11.35
CA PHE A 6 14.74 -16.27 11.85
C PHE A 6 15.41 -16.69 13.16
N ASP A 7 15.48 -17.99 13.43
CA ASP A 7 16.11 -18.54 14.63
C ASP A 7 17.63 -18.37 14.65
N SER A 8 18.22 -18.05 13.50
CA SER A 8 19.64 -17.76 13.34
C SER A 8 19.84 -16.27 13.03
N PRO A 9 21.02 -15.71 13.34
CA PRO A 9 21.37 -14.36 12.89
C PRO A 9 21.18 -14.21 11.38
N THR A 10 20.45 -13.19 10.97
CA THR A 10 20.16 -12.95 9.55
C THR A 10 20.50 -11.50 9.18
N ASN A 11 20.72 -11.30 7.89
CA ASN A 11 20.95 -9.97 7.34
C ASN A 11 19.65 -9.13 7.42
N PRO A 12 19.70 -7.90 7.99
CA PRO A 12 18.52 -7.03 8.07
C PRO A 12 17.82 -6.74 6.72
N TYR A 13 18.59 -6.72 5.64
CA TYR A 13 18.00 -6.57 4.29
C TYR A 13 17.22 -7.81 3.85
N HIS A 14 17.64 -9.00 4.26
CA HIS A 14 16.87 -10.23 4.01
C HIS A 14 15.58 -10.23 4.83
N TYR A 15 15.64 -9.76 6.08
CA TYR A 15 14.48 -9.65 6.93
C TYR A 15 13.42 -8.71 6.33
N VAL A 16 13.79 -7.48 5.97
CA VAL A 16 12.85 -6.53 5.36
C VAL A 16 12.36 -7.01 3.99
N GLY A 17 13.23 -7.63 3.20
CA GLY A 17 12.85 -8.24 1.92
C GLY A 17 11.77 -9.31 2.10
N HIS A 18 11.86 -10.13 3.16
CA HIS A 18 10.81 -11.07 3.52
C HIS A 18 9.50 -10.38 3.90
N CYS A 19 9.56 -9.33 4.71
CA CYS A 19 8.38 -8.63 5.22
C CYS A 19 7.60 -7.88 4.13
N ILE A 20 8.29 -7.23 3.19
CA ILE A 20 7.68 -6.38 2.15
C ILE A 20 7.81 -6.92 0.73
N GLY A 21 8.54 -8.01 0.56
CA GLY A 21 8.69 -8.69 -0.73
C GLY A 21 7.38 -9.31 -1.18
N GLY A 22 7.06 -9.11 -2.44
CA GLY A 22 5.81 -9.52 -3.05
C GLY A 22 5.17 -8.36 -3.79
N LYS A 23 4.37 -8.67 -4.77
CA LYS A 23 3.84 -7.67 -5.70
C LYS A 23 2.95 -6.61 -5.02
N TRP A 24 2.23 -6.99 -3.96
CA TRP A 24 1.17 -6.15 -3.39
C TRP A 24 1.40 -5.70 -1.96
N LYS A 25 2.36 -6.26 -1.22
CA LYS A 25 2.54 -5.96 0.21
C LYS A 25 2.77 -4.48 0.49
N MET A 26 3.69 -3.83 -0.24
CA MET A 26 3.94 -2.39 -0.06
C MET A 26 2.71 -1.55 -0.40
N THR A 27 1.99 -1.88 -1.48
CA THR A 27 0.75 -1.21 -1.85
C THR A 27 -0.32 -1.36 -0.76
N LEU A 28 -0.50 -2.56 -0.22
CA LEU A 28 -1.48 -2.83 0.85
C LEU A 28 -1.16 -2.06 2.13
N LEU A 29 0.11 -2.02 2.55
CA LEU A 29 0.55 -1.25 3.71
C LEU A 29 0.31 0.25 3.50
N HIS A 30 0.61 0.76 2.32
CA HIS A 30 0.35 2.15 1.96
C HIS A 30 -1.14 2.49 1.98
N GLU A 31 -2.00 1.65 1.41
CA GLU A 31 -3.45 1.84 1.42
C GLU A 31 -4.01 1.84 2.85
N MET A 32 -3.54 0.95 3.73
CA MET A 32 -3.93 0.95 5.15
C MET A 32 -3.49 2.22 5.87
N HIS A 33 -2.30 2.73 5.58
CA HIS A 33 -1.85 3.99 6.14
C HIS A 33 -2.72 5.17 5.68
N THR A 34 -3.03 5.22 4.39
CA THR A 34 -3.79 6.32 3.79
C THR A 34 -5.25 6.34 4.24
N PHE A 35 -5.89 5.20 4.32
CA PHE A 35 -7.32 5.08 4.62
C PHE A 35 -7.63 4.67 6.06
N GLY A 36 -6.61 4.40 6.88
CA GLY A 36 -6.74 3.89 8.24
C GLY A 36 -7.02 2.39 8.30
N LYS A 37 -7.75 1.84 7.36
CA LYS A 37 -8.05 0.42 7.22
C LYS A 37 -8.35 0.06 5.76
N ILE A 38 -8.23 -1.21 5.43
CA ILE A 38 -8.74 -1.77 4.18
C ILE A 38 -9.70 -2.92 4.46
N ARG A 39 -10.66 -3.10 3.59
CA ARG A 39 -11.63 -4.19 3.62
C ARG A 39 -11.39 -5.14 2.46
N PHE A 40 -11.35 -6.46 2.72
CA PHE A 40 -10.99 -7.47 1.72
C PHE A 40 -11.77 -7.31 0.40
N ASN A 41 -13.10 -7.34 0.47
CA ASN A 41 -13.93 -7.27 -0.73
C ASN A 41 -13.82 -5.93 -1.48
N GLN A 42 -13.57 -4.85 -0.76
CA GLN A 42 -13.37 -3.53 -1.36
C GLN A 42 -12.02 -3.45 -2.08
N THR A 43 -10.97 -4.00 -1.47
CA THR A 43 -9.64 -4.09 -2.06
C THR A 43 -9.65 -4.93 -3.34
N MET A 44 -10.37 -6.05 -3.34
CA MET A 44 -10.59 -6.88 -4.53
C MET A 44 -11.22 -6.12 -5.70
N ARG A 45 -12.06 -5.13 -5.42
CA ARG A 45 -12.73 -4.33 -6.46
C ARG A 45 -11.84 -3.23 -7.03
N VAL A 46 -10.86 -2.76 -6.28
CA VAL A 46 -10.05 -1.59 -6.68
C VAL A 46 -8.64 -1.95 -7.15
N LEU A 47 -8.10 -3.08 -6.72
CA LEU A 47 -6.79 -3.56 -7.15
C LEU A 47 -6.92 -4.71 -8.15
N PRO A 48 -6.09 -4.76 -9.19
CA PRO A 48 -6.05 -5.87 -10.15
C PRO A 48 -5.28 -7.07 -9.56
N VAL A 49 -5.80 -7.61 -8.46
CA VAL A 49 -5.22 -8.72 -7.70
C VAL A 49 -6.21 -9.87 -7.63
N SER A 50 -5.73 -11.11 -7.75
CA SER A 50 -6.58 -12.30 -7.55
C SER A 50 -6.90 -12.49 -6.06
N GLU A 51 -8.05 -13.09 -5.76
CA GLU A 51 -8.45 -13.42 -4.39
C GLU A 51 -7.38 -14.25 -3.67
N LYS A 52 -6.85 -15.26 -4.35
CA LYS A 52 -5.77 -16.12 -3.83
C LYS A 52 -4.53 -15.31 -3.47
N MET A 53 -4.10 -14.41 -4.34
CA MET A 53 -2.92 -13.58 -4.12
C MET A 53 -3.16 -12.58 -2.97
N LEU A 54 -4.31 -11.92 -2.94
CA LEU A 54 -4.65 -10.99 -1.87
C LEU A 54 -4.71 -11.70 -0.51
N SER A 55 -5.39 -12.86 -0.43
CA SER A 55 -5.45 -13.67 0.78
C SER A 55 -4.06 -14.07 1.29
N GLN A 56 -3.19 -14.52 0.39
CA GLN A 56 -1.83 -14.91 0.73
C GLN A 56 -1.00 -13.73 1.24
N GLN A 57 -1.02 -12.61 0.53
CA GLN A 57 -0.24 -11.42 0.91
C GLN A 57 -0.71 -10.84 2.26
N LEU A 58 -2.03 -10.77 2.49
CA LEU A 58 -2.58 -10.34 3.78
C LEU A 58 -2.24 -11.31 4.91
N LYS A 59 -2.33 -12.61 4.66
CA LYS A 59 -1.93 -13.62 5.66
C LYS A 59 -0.46 -13.46 6.05
N GLU A 60 0.42 -13.32 5.10
CA GLU A 60 1.85 -13.14 5.34
C GLU A 60 2.13 -11.86 6.15
N LEU A 61 1.47 -10.74 5.82
CA LEU A 61 1.59 -9.50 6.58
C LEU A 61 1.08 -9.62 8.02
N VAL A 62 -0.01 -10.38 8.25
CA VAL A 62 -0.50 -10.69 9.60
C VAL A 62 0.53 -11.54 10.36
N ASP A 63 1.03 -12.59 9.72
CA ASP A 63 1.99 -13.51 10.32
C ASP A 63 3.33 -12.81 10.66
N ASP A 64 3.73 -11.80 9.88
CA ASP A 64 4.90 -10.97 10.14
C ASP A 64 4.66 -9.85 11.16
N GLY A 65 3.42 -9.74 11.65
CA GLY A 65 3.04 -8.76 12.68
C GLY A 65 2.96 -7.32 12.19
N LEU A 66 2.86 -7.09 10.87
CA LEU A 66 2.77 -5.75 10.28
C LEU A 66 1.34 -5.23 10.21
N ILE A 67 0.37 -6.12 10.14
CA ILE A 67 -1.05 -5.79 10.11
C ILE A 67 -1.84 -6.69 11.05
N GLN A 68 -3.04 -6.23 11.41
CA GLN A 68 -4.01 -6.96 12.22
C GLN A 68 -5.29 -7.16 11.44
N ARG A 69 -5.84 -8.38 11.49
CA ARG A 69 -7.15 -8.73 10.96
C ARG A 69 -8.21 -8.49 12.03
N ILE A 70 -9.24 -7.72 11.68
CA ILE A 70 -10.36 -7.38 12.58
C ILE A 70 -11.65 -7.89 11.95
N VAL A 71 -12.43 -8.65 12.71
CA VAL A 71 -13.75 -9.13 12.29
C VAL A 71 -14.82 -8.26 12.97
N ASP A 72 -15.61 -7.56 12.17
CA ASP A 72 -16.77 -6.84 12.63
C ASP A 72 -18.01 -7.71 12.49
N GLY A 73 -18.49 -8.23 13.61
CA GLY A 73 -19.68 -9.06 13.69
C GLY A 73 -21.00 -8.28 13.76
N SER A 74 -20.96 -6.94 13.72
CA SER A 74 -22.16 -6.09 13.77
C SER A 74 -22.97 -6.14 12.46
N THR A 75 -22.38 -6.65 11.39
CA THR A 75 -23.01 -6.85 10.07
C THR A 75 -23.14 -8.32 9.73
N TYR A 76 -24.11 -8.66 8.87
CA TYR A 76 -24.23 -10.02 8.33
C TYR A 76 -24.20 -9.97 6.80
N PRO A 77 -23.27 -10.70 6.13
CA PRO A 77 -22.14 -11.43 6.72
C PRO A 77 -21.14 -10.50 7.44
N PRO A 78 -20.37 -11.01 8.40
CA PRO A 78 -19.37 -10.22 9.12
C PRO A 78 -18.37 -9.58 8.16
N SER A 79 -18.01 -8.33 8.39
CA SER A 79 -16.98 -7.68 7.60
C SER A 79 -15.59 -7.95 8.17
N ILE A 80 -14.61 -8.06 7.29
CA ILE A 80 -13.22 -8.30 7.64
C ILE A 80 -12.41 -7.07 7.23
N ASP A 81 -11.87 -6.38 8.21
CA ASP A 81 -11.01 -5.23 8.05
C ASP A 81 -9.56 -5.58 8.40
N TYR A 82 -8.61 -4.91 7.79
CA TYR A 82 -7.19 -4.99 8.09
C TYR A 82 -6.64 -3.61 8.41
N VAL A 83 -5.85 -3.52 9.47
CA VAL A 83 -5.24 -2.27 9.96
C VAL A 83 -3.76 -2.47 10.20
N LEU A 84 -2.98 -1.41 10.14
CA LEU A 84 -1.58 -1.45 10.52
C LEU A 84 -1.44 -1.72 12.03
N THR A 85 -0.47 -2.56 12.38
CA THR A 85 0.06 -2.62 13.74
C THR A 85 1.03 -1.45 13.97
N ARG A 86 1.51 -1.31 15.21
CA ARG A 86 2.60 -0.38 15.50
C ARG A 86 3.84 -0.63 14.64
N ALA A 87 4.23 -1.90 14.48
CA ALA A 87 5.36 -2.28 13.63
C ALA A 87 5.12 -1.92 12.16
N GLY A 88 3.92 -2.15 11.63
CA GLY A 88 3.55 -1.75 10.29
C GLY A 88 3.59 -0.23 10.11
N ALA A 89 3.06 0.52 11.07
CA ALA A 89 3.10 1.99 11.03
C ALA A 89 4.54 2.54 11.06
N GLN A 90 5.43 1.93 11.84
CA GLN A 90 6.84 2.30 11.88
C GLN A 90 7.59 2.05 10.56
N LEU A 91 7.10 1.15 9.73
CA LEU A 91 7.68 0.85 8.41
C LEU A 91 7.29 1.90 7.35
N VAL A 92 6.21 2.62 7.54
CA VAL A 92 5.67 3.56 6.54
C VAL A 92 6.69 4.61 6.07
N PRO A 93 7.49 5.28 6.94
CA PRO A 93 8.50 6.24 6.49
C PRO A 93 9.54 5.63 5.54
N ALA A 94 9.90 4.37 5.74
CA ALA A 94 10.81 3.66 4.83
C ALA A 94 10.16 3.35 3.48
N LEU A 95 8.88 2.95 3.48
CA LEU A 95 8.10 2.75 2.25
C LEU A 95 7.98 4.05 1.46
N ASP A 96 7.80 5.15 2.13
CA ASP A 96 7.72 6.48 1.54
C ASP A 96 9.04 6.86 0.85
N ALA A 97 10.18 6.61 1.49
CA ALA A 97 11.49 6.83 0.88
C ALA A 97 11.69 5.97 -0.37
N LEU A 98 11.28 4.70 -0.33
CA LEU A 98 11.32 3.80 -1.48
C LEU A 98 10.41 4.29 -2.61
N TYR A 99 9.23 4.79 -2.27
CA TYR A 99 8.28 5.36 -3.24
C TYR A 99 8.89 6.55 -3.98
N VAL A 100 9.46 7.51 -3.26
CA VAL A 100 10.11 8.71 -3.84
C VAL A 100 11.27 8.30 -4.75
N TRP A 101 12.11 7.38 -4.31
CA TRP A 101 13.20 6.84 -5.13
C TRP A 101 12.68 6.19 -6.41
N SER A 102 11.65 5.36 -6.30
CA SER A 102 11.03 4.68 -7.45
C SER A 102 10.44 5.66 -8.45
N MET A 103 9.73 6.68 -7.99
CA MET A 103 9.16 7.72 -8.84
C MET A 103 10.23 8.45 -9.67
N ARG A 104 11.36 8.78 -9.04
CA ARG A 104 12.49 9.41 -9.72
C ARG A 104 13.10 8.49 -10.79
N GLN A 105 13.36 7.23 -10.43
CA GLN A 105 13.93 6.25 -11.36
C GLN A 105 13.00 5.96 -12.55
N MET A 106 11.71 5.81 -12.29
CA MET A 106 10.72 5.61 -13.33
C MET A 106 10.66 6.81 -14.29
N HIS A 107 10.69 8.02 -13.74
CA HIS A 107 10.73 9.24 -14.56
C HIS A 107 11.97 9.30 -15.47
N GLU A 108 13.15 9.06 -14.91
CA GLU A 108 14.43 9.08 -15.66
C GLU A 108 14.47 8.03 -16.79
N LYS A 109 13.86 6.87 -16.54
CA LYS A 109 13.80 5.76 -17.51
C LYS A 109 12.60 5.81 -18.45
N GLY A 110 11.75 6.82 -18.35
CA GLY A 110 10.52 6.91 -19.14
C GLY A 110 9.50 5.80 -18.85
N VAL A 111 9.55 5.18 -17.68
CA VAL A 111 8.56 4.18 -17.25
C VAL A 111 7.27 4.89 -16.83
N PRO A 112 6.11 4.57 -17.44
CA PRO A 112 4.86 5.22 -17.10
C PRO A 112 4.39 4.84 -15.69
N VAL A 113 3.86 5.83 -14.96
CA VAL A 113 3.24 5.63 -13.65
C VAL A 113 1.72 5.59 -13.84
N ASP A 114 1.07 4.56 -13.32
CA ASP A 114 -0.39 4.52 -13.21
C ASP A 114 -0.85 5.39 -12.04
N GLU A 115 -1.19 6.62 -12.33
CA GLU A 115 -1.59 7.61 -11.33
C GLU A 115 -2.91 7.29 -10.65
N ASP A 116 -3.78 6.56 -11.33
CA ASP A 116 -5.05 6.14 -10.76
C ASP A 116 -4.89 4.97 -9.78
N ALA A 117 -3.79 4.24 -9.86
CA ALA A 117 -3.47 3.15 -8.96
C ALA A 117 -2.82 3.58 -7.64
N PHE A 118 -2.31 4.81 -7.56
CA PHE A 118 -1.57 5.30 -6.38
C PHE A 118 -2.21 6.51 -5.76
N THR A 119 -2.27 6.49 -4.44
CA THR A 119 -2.56 7.67 -3.64
C THR A 119 -1.24 8.26 -3.17
N VAL A 120 -0.91 9.45 -3.64
CA VAL A 120 0.25 10.19 -3.10
C VAL A 120 -0.14 10.70 -1.71
N HIS A 121 0.77 10.56 -0.75
CA HIS A 121 0.58 11.14 0.57
C HIS A 121 0.37 12.65 0.47
N ARG A 122 -0.49 13.20 1.33
CA ARG A 122 -0.77 14.63 1.41
C ARG A 122 0.33 15.43 2.13
N GLU A 123 1.43 14.80 2.48
CA GLU A 123 2.50 15.44 3.22
C GLU A 123 3.34 16.34 2.31
N ASP A 124 3.51 17.60 2.71
CA ASP A 124 4.20 18.61 1.92
C ASP A 124 5.64 18.22 1.54
N HIS A 125 6.31 17.40 2.36
CA HIS A 125 7.67 16.98 2.06
C HIS A 125 7.80 16.10 0.81
N TYR A 126 6.75 15.37 0.43
CA TYR A 126 6.75 14.63 -0.86
C TYR A 126 6.64 15.56 -2.04
N ALA A 127 5.81 16.58 -1.90
CA ALA A 127 5.66 17.61 -2.91
C ALA A 127 7.01 18.27 -3.23
N GLU A 128 7.77 18.58 -2.20
CA GLU A 128 9.10 19.19 -2.36
C GLU A 128 10.11 18.20 -2.96
N GLN A 129 10.11 16.94 -2.52
CA GLN A 129 11.03 15.92 -3.03
C GLN A 129 10.73 15.48 -4.46
N LEU A 130 9.48 15.60 -4.93
CA LEU A 130 9.05 15.19 -6.26
C LEU A 130 8.78 16.35 -7.22
N LYS A 131 9.02 17.59 -6.82
CA LYS A 131 8.73 18.77 -7.66
C LYS A 131 9.43 18.77 -9.00
N ASP A 132 10.60 18.15 -9.11
CA ASP A 132 11.37 18.03 -10.33
C ASP A 132 10.91 16.89 -11.24
N VAL A 133 10.15 15.93 -10.68
CA VAL A 133 9.67 14.72 -11.35
C VAL A 133 8.21 14.86 -11.77
N VAL A 134 7.41 15.51 -10.96
CA VAL A 134 5.98 15.71 -11.18
C VAL A 134 5.72 17.19 -11.36
N GLY A 135 5.15 17.60 -12.50
CA GLY A 135 4.84 18.99 -12.76
C GLY A 135 3.93 19.59 -11.67
N LYS A 136 4.11 20.89 -11.34
CA LYS A 136 3.39 21.57 -10.25
C LYS A 136 1.87 21.37 -10.27
N LYS A 137 1.25 21.40 -11.46
CA LYS A 137 -0.20 21.21 -11.62
C LYS A 137 -0.63 19.78 -11.25
N ARG A 138 0.17 18.80 -11.64
CA ARG A 138 -0.08 17.39 -11.39
C ARG A 138 0.10 17.06 -9.92
N LEU A 139 1.15 17.60 -9.30
CA LEU A 139 1.40 17.45 -7.87
C LEU A 139 0.24 18.03 -7.04
N HIS A 140 -0.24 19.23 -7.39
CA HIS A 140 -1.40 19.83 -6.73
C HIS A 140 -2.64 18.94 -6.86
N THR A 141 -2.91 18.38 -8.04
CA THR A 141 -4.04 17.49 -8.28
C THR A 141 -3.96 16.21 -7.44
N LEU A 142 -2.77 15.64 -7.30
CA LEU A 142 -2.54 14.45 -6.48
C LEU A 142 -2.72 14.75 -4.99
N MET A 143 -2.26 15.92 -4.52
CA MET A 143 -2.35 16.35 -3.12
C MET A 143 -3.77 16.74 -2.69
N THR A 144 -4.60 17.24 -3.62
CA THR A 144 -5.96 17.69 -3.33
C THR A 144 -7.03 16.62 -3.54
N ARG A 145 -6.68 15.48 -4.12
CA ARG A 145 -7.61 14.37 -4.34
C ARG A 145 -8.02 13.73 -3.03
N ASP A 146 -9.30 13.86 -2.68
CA ASP A 146 -9.88 13.17 -1.54
C ASP A 146 -9.88 11.65 -1.79
N PRO A 147 -9.33 10.84 -0.88
CA PRO A 147 -9.36 9.38 -0.97
C PRO A 147 -10.77 8.81 -1.18
N ALA A 148 -11.80 9.40 -0.54
CA ALA A 148 -13.18 8.98 -0.70
C ALA A 148 -13.72 9.15 -2.12
N THR A 149 -13.32 10.22 -2.81
CA THR A 149 -13.73 10.50 -4.20
C THR A 149 -13.10 9.50 -5.18
N ARG A 150 -11.94 8.95 -4.86
CA ARG A 150 -11.24 7.95 -5.67
C ARG A 150 -11.93 6.58 -5.62
N ALA A 151 -12.39 6.16 -4.45
CA ALA A 151 -13.13 4.91 -4.29
C ALA A 151 -14.44 4.91 -5.10
N ASP A 152 -15.09 6.07 -5.21
CA ASP A 152 -16.36 6.21 -5.94
C ASP A 152 -16.18 6.22 -7.47
N LYS A 153 -15.09 6.82 -7.98
CA LYS A 153 -14.79 6.80 -9.42
C LYS A 153 -14.47 5.40 -9.94
N ARG A 154 -13.77 4.57 -9.14
CA ARG A 154 -13.47 3.18 -9.52
C ARG A 154 -14.70 2.29 -9.51
N LYS A 155 -15.73 2.60 -8.68
CA LYS A 155 -17.03 1.92 -8.74
C LYS A 155 -17.78 2.18 -10.05
N LYS A 156 -17.59 3.36 -10.67
CA LYS A 156 -18.27 3.74 -11.91
C LYS A 156 -17.59 3.26 -13.19
N SER A 157 -16.29 2.96 -13.14
CA SER A 157 -15.54 2.47 -14.31
C SER A 157 -15.44 0.95 -14.40
N GLY A 158 -15.92 0.21 -13.41
CA GLY A 158 -15.96 -1.24 -13.36
C GLY A 158 -17.35 -1.86 -13.60
N ALA A 159 -18.24 -1.08 -14.14
CA ALA A 159 -19.56 -1.58 -14.56
C ALA A 159 -19.56 -1.90 -16.05
#